data_f89faf6395a9ff9306b121b87805d6bc
#
_entry.id   f89faf6395a9ff9306b121b87805d6bc
#
_cell.length_a   1.000
_cell.length_b   1.000
_cell.length_c   1.000
_cell.angle_alpha   90.00
_cell.angle_beta   90.00
_cell.angle_gamma   90.00
#
_symmetry.space_group_name_H-M   'P 1'
#
loop_
_entity.id
_entity.type
_entity.pdbx_description
1 polymer ?
#
loop_
_entity_poly.entity_id
_entity_poly.type
_entity_poly.pdbx_seq_one_letter_code
_entity_poly.pdbx_strand_id
1 'polypeptide(L)'
;TEINELALYSYDYSKVGKFSNKLSFNGWKIPLTQKTFIITYNGSIKAGIDLKQAKISIDNDQLNITLPAAKILSHEIDEKSIEVYDESSNIFNQISINDYKSFATKEKKKNEKEAISNGILEKSKTKAEQTLTTYLQAIPEIKDHYKLNITIEDAKTDE
;
A
#
# COMPACT_ATOMS: atom_id res chain seq x y z
N THR A 1 -9.68 19.34 -3.91
CA THR A 1 -8.49 18.50 -3.66
C THR A 1 -7.97 18.05 -5.02
N GLU A 2 -6.76 18.45 -5.37
CA GLU A 2 -6.11 17.97 -6.60
C GLU A 2 -5.52 16.58 -6.33
N ILE A 3 -5.79 15.64 -7.24
CA ILE A 3 -5.20 14.31 -7.23
C ILE A 3 -4.11 14.29 -8.30
N ASN A 4 -2.85 14.17 -7.88
CA ASN A 4 -1.69 14.10 -8.78
C ASN A 4 -0.98 12.74 -8.65
N GLU A 5 -1.73 11.71 -8.30
CA GLU A 5 -1.21 10.36 -8.12
C GLU A 5 -1.48 9.52 -9.36
N LEU A 6 -0.45 8.88 -9.88
CA LEU A 6 -0.54 7.91 -10.95
C LEU A 6 -0.49 6.50 -10.32
N ALA A 7 -1.67 5.91 -10.10
CA ALA A 7 -1.79 4.53 -9.67
C ALA A 7 -1.48 3.58 -10.84
N LEU A 8 -0.53 2.69 -10.65
CA LEU A 8 0.05 1.87 -11.72
C LEU A 8 -0.09 0.37 -11.48
N TYR A 9 -0.19 -0.04 -10.23
CA TYR A 9 -0.30 -1.43 -9.85
C TYR A 9 -1.26 -1.62 -8.69
N SER A 10 -2.11 -2.65 -8.77
CA SER A 10 -2.99 -3.08 -7.69
C SER A 10 -2.60 -4.47 -7.23
N TYR A 11 -2.58 -4.69 -5.93
CA TYR A 11 -2.42 -5.99 -5.28
C TYR A 11 -3.68 -6.26 -4.46
N ASP A 12 -4.54 -7.13 -5.01
CA ASP A 12 -5.75 -7.56 -4.35
C ASP A 12 -5.47 -8.87 -3.59
N TYR A 13 -6.01 -8.99 -2.37
CA TYR A 13 -5.74 -10.13 -1.50
C TYR A 13 -6.98 -10.54 -0.70
N SER A 14 -7.02 -11.84 -0.33
CA SER A 14 -7.91 -12.39 0.68
C SER A 14 -7.07 -12.96 1.81
N LYS A 15 -7.40 -12.65 3.05
CA LYS A 15 -6.64 -13.06 4.23
C LYS A 15 -7.57 -13.57 5.34
N VAL A 16 -7.00 -14.44 6.16
CA VAL A 16 -7.55 -14.81 7.46
C VAL A 16 -6.73 -14.11 8.52
N GLY A 17 -7.39 -13.35 9.36
CA GLY A 17 -6.76 -12.65 10.46
C GLY A 17 -7.22 -13.19 11.80
N LYS A 18 -6.28 -13.26 12.77
CA LYS A 18 -6.56 -13.67 14.15
C LYS A 18 -6.12 -12.59 15.12
N PHE A 19 -7.04 -12.20 15.98
CA PHE A 19 -6.77 -11.36 17.13
C PHE A 19 -6.88 -12.17 18.41
N SER A 20 -5.98 -11.96 19.36
CA SER A 20 -6.05 -12.55 20.70
C SER A 20 -5.43 -11.60 21.72
N ASN A 21 -6.14 -11.41 22.82
CA ASN A 21 -5.70 -10.56 23.93
C ASN A 21 -6.08 -11.20 25.27
N LYS A 22 -5.24 -10.96 26.31
CA LYS A 22 -5.50 -11.32 27.70
C LYS A 22 -5.26 -10.12 28.59
N LEU A 23 -6.05 -9.95 29.62
CA LEU A 23 -5.78 -8.96 30.65
C LEU A 23 -4.47 -9.29 31.37
N SER A 24 -3.73 -8.25 31.78
CA SER A 24 -2.52 -8.38 32.58
C SER A 24 -2.55 -7.42 33.76
N PHE A 25 -1.98 -7.86 34.89
CA PHE A 25 -1.76 -7.05 36.08
C PHE A 25 -0.31 -7.21 36.52
N ASN A 26 0.43 -6.09 36.62
CA ASN A 26 1.86 -6.08 36.96
C ASN A 26 2.70 -7.06 36.12
N GLY A 27 2.41 -7.17 34.81
CA GLY A 27 3.11 -8.08 33.89
C GLY A 27 2.62 -9.55 33.90
N TRP A 28 1.74 -9.93 34.83
CA TRP A 28 1.17 -11.27 34.92
C TRP A 28 -0.12 -11.35 34.11
N LYS A 29 -0.21 -12.34 33.22
CA LYS A 29 -1.44 -12.61 32.45
C LYS A 29 -2.47 -13.26 33.33
N ILE A 30 -3.67 -12.65 33.43
CA ILE A 30 -4.77 -13.15 34.25
C ILE A 30 -5.42 -14.35 33.54
N PRO A 31 -5.47 -15.53 34.19
CA PRO A 31 -6.15 -16.70 33.60
C PRO A 31 -7.61 -16.42 33.28
N LEU A 32 -8.17 -17.15 32.32
CA LEU A 32 -9.59 -17.09 31.93
C LEU A 32 -10.08 -15.73 31.43
N THR A 33 -9.16 -14.78 31.10
CA THR A 33 -9.53 -13.46 30.57
C THR A 33 -9.19 -13.31 29.08
N GLN A 34 -9.01 -14.42 28.38
CA GLN A 34 -8.70 -14.37 26.95
C GLN A 34 -9.93 -13.97 26.14
N LYS A 35 -9.72 -13.06 25.21
CA LYS A 35 -10.63 -12.75 24.11
C LYS A 35 -9.94 -13.04 22.78
N THR A 36 -10.66 -13.58 21.83
CA THR A 36 -10.13 -13.94 20.51
C THR A 36 -11.21 -13.72 19.47
N PHE A 37 -10.80 -13.29 18.28
CA PHE A 37 -11.65 -13.42 17.09
C PHE A 37 -10.81 -13.86 15.89
N ILE A 38 -11.45 -14.55 14.98
CA ILE A 38 -10.90 -14.95 13.68
C ILE A 38 -11.83 -14.41 12.62
N ILE A 39 -11.31 -13.66 11.69
CA ILE A 39 -12.06 -13.08 10.58
C ILE A 39 -11.40 -13.40 9.25
N THR A 40 -12.21 -13.47 8.20
CA THR A 40 -11.75 -13.38 6.82
C THR A 40 -12.04 -11.98 6.30
N TYR A 41 -11.18 -11.47 5.41
CA TYR A 41 -11.35 -10.17 4.80
C TYR A 41 -10.58 -10.06 3.49
N ASN A 42 -11.10 -9.23 2.59
CA ASN A 42 -10.43 -8.85 1.35
C ASN A 42 -9.87 -7.44 1.47
N GLY A 43 -8.84 -7.16 0.70
CA GLY A 43 -8.29 -5.82 0.61
C GLY A 43 -7.55 -5.58 -0.69
N SER A 44 -7.28 -4.31 -0.96
CA SER A 44 -6.58 -3.85 -2.14
C SER A 44 -5.52 -2.83 -1.76
N ILE A 45 -4.31 -3.03 -2.26
CA ILE A 45 -3.18 -2.11 -2.12
C ILE A 45 -2.86 -1.56 -3.49
N LYS A 46 -2.88 -0.23 -3.64
CA LYS A 46 -2.48 0.44 -4.87
C LYS A 46 -1.13 1.10 -4.67
N ALA A 47 -0.23 0.89 -5.62
CA ALA A 47 1.07 1.52 -5.66
C ALA A 47 1.25 2.33 -6.95
N GLY A 48 2.06 3.37 -6.89
CA GLY A 48 2.29 4.26 -8.01
C GLY A 48 3.20 5.42 -7.64
N ILE A 49 3.11 6.50 -8.40
CA ILE A 49 3.98 7.67 -8.31
C ILE A 49 3.17 8.93 -8.06
N ASP A 50 3.67 9.80 -7.20
CA ASP A 50 3.13 11.13 -6.95
C ASP A 50 3.74 12.14 -7.93
N LEU A 51 2.98 12.52 -8.94
CA LEU A 51 3.45 13.41 -10.00
C LEU A 51 3.68 14.86 -9.56
N LYS A 52 3.25 15.26 -8.36
CA LYS A 52 3.53 16.62 -7.82
C LYS A 52 5.03 16.91 -7.72
N GLN A 53 5.82 15.88 -7.53
CA GLN A 53 7.27 15.99 -7.37
C GLN A 53 8.04 15.72 -8.68
N ALA A 54 7.33 15.54 -9.80
CA ALA A 54 7.94 15.35 -11.09
C ALA A 54 8.72 16.61 -11.50
N LYS A 55 9.93 16.41 -12.00
CA LYS A 55 10.77 17.47 -12.56
C LYS A 55 10.95 17.23 -14.04
N ILE A 56 10.72 18.26 -14.85
CA ILE A 56 10.84 18.19 -16.31
C ILE A 56 11.83 19.26 -16.74
N SER A 57 12.80 18.86 -17.56
CA SER A 57 13.74 19.79 -18.17
C SER A 57 14.03 19.37 -19.61
N ILE A 58 14.32 20.36 -20.44
CA ILE A 58 14.75 20.16 -21.82
C ILE A 58 16.19 20.68 -21.92
N ASP A 59 17.07 19.82 -22.44
CA ASP A 59 18.46 20.17 -22.73
C ASP A 59 18.75 19.74 -24.18
N ASN A 60 18.89 20.73 -25.06
CA ASN A 60 19.01 20.57 -26.51
C ASN A 60 17.85 19.72 -27.08
N ASP A 61 18.14 18.49 -27.51
CA ASP A 61 17.18 17.51 -28.05
C ASP A 61 16.76 16.45 -27.02
N GLN A 62 17.10 16.63 -25.73
CA GLN A 62 16.75 15.69 -24.66
C GLN A 62 15.63 16.24 -23.78
N LEU A 63 14.55 15.48 -23.66
CA LEU A 63 13.48 15.70 -22.69
C LEU A 63 13.74 14.80 -21.47
N ASN A 64 14.21 15.43 -20.40
CA ASN A 64 14.51 14.73 -19.14
C ASN A 64 13.32 14.84 -18.18
N ILE A 65 12.83 13.70 -17.71
CA ILE A 65 11.74 13.60 -16.74
C ILE A 65 12.26 12.81 -15.54
N THR A 66 12.30 13.45 -14.38
CA THR A 66 12.66 12.80 -13.12
C THR A 66 11.41 12.68 -12.25
N LEU A 67 11.07 11.46 -11.87
CA LEU A 67 9.93 11.13 -11.04
C LEU A 67 10.40 10.68 -9.67
N PRO A 68 9.63 10.96 -8.61
CA PRO A 68 9.92 10.43 -7.28
C PRO A 68 9.76 8.90 -7.26
N ALA A 69 10.27 8.28 -6.20
CA ALA A 69 10.14 6.86 -5.97
C ALA A 69 8.67 6.41 -5.94
N ALA A 70 8.43 5.20 -6.41
CA ALA A 70 7.12 4.56 -6.25
C ALA A 70 6.80 4.34 -4.76
N LYS A 71 5.54 4.52 -4.38
CA LYS A 71 5.04 4.36 -3.01
C LYS A 71 3.68 3.69 -2.99
N ILE A 72 3.26 3.21 -1.83
CA ILE A 72 1.86 2.85 -1.60
C ILE A 72 1.03 4.15 -1.62
N LEU A 73 0.03 4.19 -2.48
CA LEU A 73 -0.89 5.32 -2.63
C LEU A 73 -2.16 5.14 -1.81
N SER A 74 -2.69 3.92 -1.79
CA SER A 74 -3.84 3.56 -0.95
C SER A 74 -3.79 2.11 -0.51
N HIS A 75 -4.42 1.86 0.64
CA HIS A 75 -4.66 0.51 1.14
C HIS A 75 -6.05 0.46 1.77
N GLU A 76 -6.93 -0.27 1.13
CA GLU A 76 -8.32 -0.40 1.54
C GLU A 76 -8.61 -1.85 1.93
N ILE A 77 -9.41 -2.02 2.99
CA ILE A 77 -10.03 -3.29 3.34
C ILE A 77 -11.50 -3.17 2.94
N ASP A 78 -12.00 -4.14 2.19
CA ASP A 78 -13.42 -4.20 1.85
C ASP A 78 -14.22 -4.62 3.08
N GLU A 79 -14.84 -3.64 3.73
CA GLU A 79 -15.63 -3.85 4.94
C GLU A 79 -16.79 -4.85 4.73
N LYS A 80 -17.32 -4.94 3.50
CA LYS A 80 -18.40 -5.86 3.17
C LYS A 80 -17.94 -7.31 3.06
N SER A 81 -16.64 -7.52 2.90
CA SER A 81 -16.02 -8.84 2.82
C SER A 81 -15.65 -9.43 4.19
N ILE A 82 -15.82 -8.65 5.25
CA ILE A 82 -15.45 -9.09 6.59
C ILE A 82 -16.45 -10.11 7.10
N GLU A 83 -15.99 -11.33 7.33
CA GLU A 83 -16.76 -12.42 7.92
C GLU A 83 -16.11 -12.86 9.22
N VAL A 84 -16.91 -12.92 10.29
CA VAL A 84 -16.46 -13.42 11.59
C VAL A 84 -16.61 -14.94 11.60
N TYR A 85 -15.49 -15.63 11.74
CA TYR A 85 -15.43 -17.09 11.74
C TYR A 85 -15.55 -17.68 13.14
N ASP A 86 -14.92 -17.02 14.11
CA ASP A 86 -14.95 -17.40 15.52
C ASP A 86 -14.76 -16.15 16.37
N GLU A 87 -15.54 -16.08 17.43
CA GLU A 87 -15.47 -15.00 18.40
C GLU A 87 -15.67 -15.56 19.80
N SER A 88 -14.70 -15.35 20.66
CA SER A 88 -14.77 -15.71 22.07
C SER A 88 -14.31 -14.59 22.97
N SER A 89 -15.11 -14.31 23.98
CA SER A 89 -14.81 -13.34 25.02
C SER A 89 -15.41 -13.78 26.35
N ASN A 90 -15.06 -13.09 27.42
CA ASN A 90 -15.71 -13.31 28.70
C ASN A 90 -16.18 -11.97 29.33
N ILE A 91 -16.94 -12.06 30.40
CA ILE A 91 -17.55 -10.88 31.07
C ILE A 91 -16.52 -9.84 31.55
N PHE A 92 -15.29 -10.26 31.81
CA PHE A 92 -14.22 -9.38 32.33
C PHE A 92 -13.34 -8.81 31.19
N ASN A 93 -13.41 -9.37 29.98
CA ASN A 93 -12.60 -8.94 28.84
C ASN A 93 -13.39 -9.11 27.53
N GLN A 94 -14.35 -8.22 27.32
CA GLN A 94 -15.18 -8.22 26.13
C GLN A 94 -14.43 -7.64 24.93
N ILE A 95 -14.78 -8.12 23.73
CA ILE A 95 -14.26 -7.56 22.47
C ILE A 95 -14.84 -6.17 22.28
N SER A 96 -13.98 -5.22 21.89
CA SER A 96 -14.33 -3.81 21.72
C SER A 96 -14.00 -3.32 20.30
N ILE A 97 -14.59 -2.21 19.91
CA ILE A 97 -14.25 -1.53 18.64
C ILE A 97 -12.75 -1.22 18.55
N ASN A 98 -12.11 -0.91 19.68
CA ASN A 98 -10.66 -0.63 19.69
C ASN A 98 -9.83 -1.87 19.38
N ASP A 99 -10.29 -3.06 19.71
CA ASP A 99 -9.62 -4.31 19.34
C ASP A 99 -9.65 -4.49 17.81
N TYR A 100 -10.79 -4.25 17.18
CA TYR A 100 -10.92 -4.30 15.72
C TYR A 100 -10.07 -3.22 15.04
N LYS A 101 -10.03 -1.99 15.55
CA LYS A 101 -9.16 -0.92 15.01
C LYS A 101 -7.68 -1.27 15.12
N SER A 102 -7.24 -1.77 16.27
CA SER A 102 -5.86 -2.20 16.49
C SER A 102 -5.49 -3.37 15.58
N PHE A 103 -6.39 -4.31 15.43
CA PHE A 103 -6.25 -5.44 14.51
C PHE A 103 -6.10 -4.96 13.05
N ALA A 104 -7.04 -4.13 12.57
CA ALA A 104 -7.02 -3.63 11.20
C ALA A 104 -5.72 -2.85 10.90
N THR A 105 -5.27 -2.00 11.82
CA THR A 105 -4.02 -1.25 11.67
C THR A 105 -2.81 -2.18 11.56
N LYS A 106 -2.77 -3.23 12.39
CA LYS A 106 -1.67 -4.21 12.39
C LYS A 106 -1.66 -5.04 11.10
N GLU A 107 -2.82 -5.50 10.67
CA GLU A 107 -2.96 -6.31 9.44
C GLU A 107 -2.65 -5.46 8.20
N LYS A 108 -3.07 -4.19 8.14
CA LYS A 108 -2.69 -3.28 7.05
C LYS A 108 -1.16 -3.19 6.93
N LYS A 109 -0.46 -2.87 8.02
CA LYS A 109 1.01 -2.79 8.01
C LYS A 109 1.68 -4.09 7.59
N LYS A 110 1.16 -5.24 8.01
CA LYS A 110 1.68 -6.55 7.63
C LYS A 110 1.51 -6.80 6.14
N ASN A 111 0.30 -6.54 5.61
CA ASN A 111 -0.01 -6.76 4.20
C ASN A 111 0.75 -5.80 3.28
N GLU A 112 0.98 -4.54 3.69
CA GLU A 112 1.83 -3.60 2.97
C GLU A 112 3.28 -4.08 2.89
N LYS A 113 3.85 -4.55 4.00
CA LYS A 113 5.20 -5.13 4.01
C LYS A 113 5.29 -6.35 3.09
N GLU A 114 4.29 -7.22 3.10
CA GLU A 114 4.22 -8.37 2.20
C GLU A 114 4.14 -7.94 0.73
N ALA A 115 3.28 -6.98 0.40
CA ALA A 115 3.17 -6.45 -0.95
C ALA A 115 4.49 -5.81 -1.45
N ILE A 116 5.18 -5.06 -0.57
CA ILE A 116 6.48 -4.46 -0.88
C ILE A 116 7.52 -5.56 -1.11
N SER A 117 7.60 -6.56 -0.22
CA SER A 117 8.53 -7.68 -0.39
C SER A 117 8.26 -8.53 -1.65
N ASN A 118 7.01 -8.54 -2.12
CA ASN A 118 6.59 -9.17 -3.37
C ASN A 118 6.81 -8.27 -4.60
N GLY A 119 7.47 -7.12 -4.43
CA GLY A 119 7.95 -6.26 -5.50
C GLY A 119 6.89 -5.32 -6.09
N ILE A 120 5.85 -4.96 -5.36
CA ILE A 120 4.80 -4.05 -5.87
C ILE A 120 5.39 -2.68 -6.29
N LEU A 121 6.38 -2.17 -5.56
CA LEU A 121 7.01 -0.89 -5.87
C LEU A 121 7.86 -0.97 -7.15
N GLU A 122 8.65 -2.02 -7.32
CA GLU A 122 9.44 -2.24 -8.53
C GLU A 122 8.56 -2.43 -9.78
N LYS A 123 7.48 -3.19 -9.64
CA LYS A 123 6.48 -3.35 -10.70
C LYS A 123 5.83 -2.01 -11.06
N SER A 124 5.54 -1.18 -10.07
CA SER A 124 4.99 0.17 -10.28
C SER A 124 5.99 1.08 -10.98
N LYS A 125 7.27 1.04 -10.59
CA LYS A 125 8.37 1.78 -11.24
C LYS A 125 8.46 1.43 -12.72
N THR A 126 8.58 0.13 -13.04
CA THR A 126 8.65 -0.36 -14.42
C THR A 126 7.42 0.04 -15.23
N LYS A 127 6.23 -0.07 -14.65
CA LYS A 127 4.98 0.29 -15.32
C LYS A 127 4.87 1.80 -15.58
N ALA A 128 5.35 2.64 -14.65
CA ALA A 128 5.42 4.08 -14.81
C ALA A 128 6.27 4.46 -16.03
N GLU A 129 7.49 3.93 -16.09
CA GLU A 129 8.42 4.19 -17.19
C GLU A 129 7.82 3.79 -18.54
N GLN A 130 7.29 2.58 -18.64
CA GLN A 130 6.64 2.08 -19.86
C GLN A 130 5.45 2.94 -20.29
N THR A 131 4.58 3.27 -19.32
CA THR A 131 3.35 4.04 -19.59
C THR A 131 3.68 5.44 -20.07
N LEU A 132 4.57 6.15 -19.38
CA LEU A 132 4.97 7.49 -19.76
C LEU A 132 5.72 7.52 -21.08
N THR A 133 6.64 6.57 -21.31
CA THR A 133 7.33 6.45 -22.60
C THR A 133 6.32 6.27 -23.74
N THR A 134 5.36 5.36 -23.56
CA THR A 134 4.33 5.09 -24.59
C THR A 134 3.49 6.34 -24.89
N TYR A 135 3.03 7.04 -23.86
CA TYR A 135 2.19 8.22 -24.06
C TYR A 135 2.96 9.40 -24.65
N LEU A 136 4.17 9.66 -24.18
CA LEU A 136 4.97 10.78 -24.70
C LEU A 136 5.44 10.53 -26.14
N GLN A 137 5.78 9.29 -26.49
CA GLN A 137 6.12 8.93 -27.87
C GLN A 137 4.91 8.92 -28.82
N ALA A 138 3.68 8.92 -28.30
CA ALA A 138 2.48 9.08 -29.13
C ALA A 138 2.23 10.53 -29.54
N ILE A 139 2.95 11.49 -28.94
CA ILE A 139 2.86 12.92 -29.27
C ILE A 139 3.89 13.23 -30.36
N PRO A 140 3.47 13.59 -31.60
CA PRO A 140 4.40 13.81 -32.72
C PRO A 140 5.49 14.83 -32.41
N GLU A 141 5.14 15.96 -31.76
CA GLU A 141 6.06 17.04 -31.40
C GLU A 141 7.16 16.56 -30.45
N ILE A 142 6.88 15.58 -29.58
CA ILE A 142 7.86 15.00 -28.67
C ILE A 142 8.68 13.95 -29.42
N LYS A 143 8.02 13.03 -30.11
CA LYS A 143 8.68 11.91 -30.81
C LYS A 143 9.67 12.38 -31.84
N ASP A 144 9.34 13.41 -32.62
CA ASP A 144 10.12 13.84 -33.76
C ASP A 144 11.23 14.82 -33.39
N HIS A 145 11.16 15.47 -32.19
CA HIS A 145 12.11 16.51 -31.79
C HIS A 145 12.95 16.18 -30.58
N TYR A 146 12.50 15.23 -29.73
CA TYR A 146 13.17 14.96 -28.45
C TYR A 146 13.51 13.50 -28.23
N LYS A 147 14.68 13.26 -27.64
CA LYS A 147 15.02 11.97 -27.03
C LYS A 147 14.54 11.96 -25.60
N LEU A 148 13.71 10.98 -25.25
CA LEU A 148 13.17 10.83 -23.90
C LEU A 148 14.20 10.21 -22.96
N ASN A 149 14.38 10.82 -21.80
CA ASN A 149 15.12 10.28 -20.68
C ASN A 149 14.25 10.34 -19.42
N ILE A 150 13.69 9.19 -19.03
CA ILE A 150 12.83 9.07 -17.84
C ILE A 150 13.63 8.39 -16.75
N THR A 151 13.77 9.07 -15.62
CA THR A 151 14.43 8.56 -14.42
C THR A 151 13.45 8.52 -13.28
N ILE A 152 13.36 7.39 -12.58
CA ILE A 152 12.53 7.23 -11.38
C ILE A 152 13.46 7.00 -10.20
N GLU A 153 13.34 7.83 -9.18
CA GLU A 153 14.13 7.73 -7.95
C GLU A 153 13.88 6.38 -7.26
N ASP A 154 14.89 5.84 -6.62
CA ASP A 154 14.72 4.64 -5.79
C ASP A 154 14.06 4.97 -4.46
N ALA A 155 13.27 4.06 -3.93
CA ALA A 155 12.67 4.21 -2.62
C ALA A 155 13.80 4.33 -1.58
N LYS A 156 13.71 5.34 -0.71
CA LYS A 156 14.62 5.43 0.44
C LYS A 156 14.35 4.20 1.31
N THR A 157 15.36 3.38 1.50
CA THR A 157 15.36 2.35 2.54
C THR A 157 15.42 3.07 3.87
N ASP A 158 14.28 3.17 4.56
CA ASP A 158 14.30 3.52 5.98
C ASP A 158 15.02 2.38 6.71
N GLU A 159 16.24 2.68 7.19
CA GLU A 159 17.00 1.83 8.12
C GLU A 159 16.29 1.74 9.48
#